data_c65982c7cf0adc5829951983e250c1a4
#
_entry.id   c65982c7cf0adc5829951983e250c1a4
#
_cell.length_a   1.000
_cell.length_b   1.000
_cell.length_c   1.000
_cell.angle_alpha   90.00
_cell.angle_beta   90.00
_cell.angle_gamma   90.00
#
_symmetry.space_group_name_H-M   'P 1'
#
loop_
_entity.id
_entity.type
_entity.pdbx_description
1 polymer ?
#
loop_
_entity_poly.entity_id
_entity_poly.type
_entity_poly.pdbx_seq_one_letter_code
_entity_poly.pdbx_strand_id
1 'polypeptide(L)'
;MRVSVLYISVCLLLSIAGCKENKKTAVKKPDEKELPEKFLVVLGVAQDAGFPQAGCTKECCIAYWQDKEEKKYVTCLALIDRKTNQYWLFEATPDITYQVHTLQSYLFTKEDYSPDGIFITHAHIGHYSGLMQLGREAMGAKAVPVWAMPRLDFFLRNNGPWSQLVSLNNIQLRSLRADSTVSLNTSLKVTPVKVPHRDEYSETVGFLIQSNEKKVLFIPDIDKWEKWERDILAEVGKVDMALLDGTFYANGELPGRDMKEVPHPFVEESLQKFSGLSSAEKSKIIFNHFNHTNPLLKKESAEKVKVKADGLGVAEEGMIIEL
;
A
#
# COMPACT_ATOMS: atom_id res chain seq x y z
N MET A 1 -72.81 -49.99 0.21
CA MET A 1 -71.30 -50.03 0.14
C MET A 1 -70.81 -48.62 0.28
N ARG A 2 -70.18 -48.24 1.43
CA ARG A 2 -69.61 -46.93 1.67
C ARG A 2 -68.06 -47.11 1.51
N VAL A 3 -67.50 -46.40 0.57
CA VAL A 3 -66.05 -46.34 0.34
C VAL A 3 -65.48 -45.20 1.15
N SER A 4 -64.69 -45.49 2.17
CA SER A 4 -63.95 -44.47 2.96
C SER A 4 -62.64 -44.16 2.25
N VAL A 5 -62.46 -42.90 1.88
CA VAL A 5 -61.20 -42.38 1.31
C VAL A 5 -60.33 -41.87 2.44
N LEU A 6 -59.16 -42.50 2.61
CA LEU A 6 -58.14 -42.17 3.59
C LEU A 6 -57.22 -41.08 3.03
N TYR A 7 -57.23 -39.87 3.60
CA TYR A 7 -56.30 -38.80 3.25
C TYR A 7 -55.01 -38.99 4.05
N ILE A 8 -53.92 -39.27 3.33
CA ILE A 8 -52.56 -39.28 3.91
C ILE A 8 -52.01 -37.88 3.74
N SER A 9 -51.89 -37.15 4.86
CA SER A 9 -51.15 -35.86 4.89
C SER A 9 -49.66 -36.16 4.95
N VAL A 10 -48.95 -35.84 3.86
CA VAL A 10 -47.48 -35.83 3.83
C VAL A 10 -47.02 -34.49 4.34
N CYS A 11 -46.50 -34.42 5.58
CA CYS A 11 -45.78 -33.24 6.09
C CYS A 11 -44.42 -33.16 5.45
N LEU A 12 -44.25 -32.21 4.53
CA LEU A 12 -42.96 -31.87 3.93
C LEU A 12 -42.18 -31.01 4.92
N LEU A 13 -41.21 -31.62 5.62
CA LEU A 13 -40.24 -30.89 6.44
C LEU A 13 -39.25 -30.15 5.51
N LEU A 14 -39.49 -28.87 5.30
CA LEU A 14 -38.53 -27.97 4.68
C LEU A 14 -37.39 -27.69 5.68
N SER A 15 -36.27 -28.37 5.50
CA SER A 15 -35.02 -28.01 6.16
C SER A 15 -34.52 -26.70 5.59
N ILE A 16 -34.68 -25.64 6.37
CA ILE A 16 -34.05 -24.32 6.10
C ILE A 16 -32.56 -24.51 6.33
N ALA A 17 -31.81 -24.74 5.24
CA ALA A 17 -30.36 -24.61 5.25
C ALA A 17 -30.05 -23.12 5.46
N GLY A 18 -29.70 -22.75 6.69
CA GLY A 18 -29.25 -21.42 7.00
C GLY A 18 -27.98 -21.10 6.21
N CYS A 19 -28.06 -20.19 5.27
CA CYS A 19 -26.87 -19.54 4.72
C CYS A 19 -26.09 -18.97 5.89
N LYS A 20 -24.88 -19.48 6.13
CA LYS A 20 -23.90 -18.80 6.98
C LYS A 20 -23.60 -17.47 6.30
N GLU A 21 -24.13 -16.38 6.85
CA GLU A 21 -23.63 -15.04 6.53
C GLU A 21 -22.14 -15.02 6.85
N ASN A 22 -21.31 -14.95 5.81
CA ASN A 22 -19.92 -14.55 5.96
C ASN A 22 -19.94 -13.14 6.52
N LYS A 23 -19.75 -12.99 7.83
CA LYS A 23 -19.47 -11.71 8.46
C LYS A 23 -18.15 -11.21 7.89
N LYS A 24 -18.22 -10.42 6.81
CA LYS A 24 -17.12 -9.55 6.43
C LYS A 24 -16.81 -8.75 7.69
N THR A 25 -15.61 -8.91 8.21
CA THR A 25 -15.11 -8.12 9.33
C THR A 25 -15.17 -6.67 8.89
N ALA A 26 -16.19 -5.95 9.31
CA ALA A 26 -16.29 -4.52 9.06
C ALA A 26 -15.06 -3.88 9.73
N VAL A 27 -14.23 -3.21 8.96
CA VAL A 27 -13.14 -2.37 9.51
C VAL A 27 -13.78 -1.47 10.54
N LYS A 28 -13.33 -1.60 11.80
CA LYS A 28 -13.86 -0.79 12.91
C LYS A 28 -13.55 0.67 12.57
N LYS A 29 -14.58 1.48 12.31
CA LYS A 29 -14.40 2.91 12.07
C LYS A 29 -13.70 3.52 13.29
N PRO A 30 -12.58 4.25 13.11
CA PRO A 30 -11.98 4.99 14.20
C PRO A 30 -12.98 6.05 14.72
N ASP A 31 -12.88 6.40 15.99
CA ASP A 31 -13.67 7.51 16.51
C ASP A 31 -13.19 8.82 15.87
N GLU A 32 -14.09 9.58 15.28
CA GLU A 32 -13.77 10.84 14.59
C GLU A 32 -12.99 11.81 15.48
N LYS A 33 -13.25 11.79 16.79
CA LYS A 33 -12.60 12.66 17.78
C LYS A 33 -11.16 12.24 18.11
N GLU A 34 -10.79 11.00 17.81
CA GLU A 34 -9.46 10.45 18.10
C GLU A 34 -8.48 10.59 16.93
N LEU A 35 -8.95 10.97 15.74
CA LEU A 35 -8.10 11.11 14.58
C LEU A 35 -7.34 12.44 14.57
N PRO A 36 -6.02 12.43 14.29
CA PRO A 36 -5.23 13.66 14.10
C PRO A 36 -5.79 14.56 12.98
N GLU A 37 -5.45 15.84 12.99
CA GLU A 37 -5.85 16.77 11.90
C GLU A 37 -5.17 16.40 10.58
N LYS A 38 -3.89 16.00 10.65
CA LYS A 38 -3.08 15.58 9.49
C LYS A 38 -2.37 14.28 9.81
N PHE A 39 -2.49 13.32 8.93
CA PHE A 39 -1.87 12.01 9.13
C PHE A 39 -1.71 11.24 7.82
N LEU A 40 -0.82 10.25 7.88
CA LEU A 40 -0.78 9.18 6.89
C LEU A 40 -1.55 7.97 7.43
N VAL A 41 -2.26 7.28 6.55
CA VAL A 41 -2.81 5.96 6.82
C VAL A 41 -2.23 4.94 5.85
N VAL A 42 -1.81 3.79 6.37
CA VAL A 42 -1.34 2.67 5.56
C VAL A 42 -2.55 1.93 4.99
N LEU A 43 -2.69 1.92 3.67
CA LEU A 43 -3.81 1.30 2.95
C LEU A 43 -3.46 -0.06 2.35
N GLY A 44 -2.20 -0.44 2.38
CA GLY A 44 -1.71 -1.71 1.90
C GLY A 44 -0.25 -1.91 2.25
N VAL A 45 0.16 -3.16 2.38
CA VAL A 45 1.49 -3.54 2.86
C VAL A 45 2.16 -4.61 2.00
N ALA A 46 1.44 -5.18 1.02
CA ALA A 46 1.98 -6.22 0.16
C ALA A 46 2.73 -5.63 -1.04
N GLN A 47 3.68 -6.37 -1.57
CA GLN A 47 4.40 -6.07 -2.80
C GLN A 47 3.46 -6.19 -4.01
N ASP A 48 3.83 -5.66 -5.16
CA ASP A 48 3.13 -5.49 -6.45
C ASP A 48 1.97 -6.43 -6.76
N ALA A 49 2.15 -7.72 -6.47
CA ALA A 49 1.19 -8.76 -6.81
C ALA A 49 0.11 -8.96 -5.74
N GLY A 50 0.22 -8.28 -4.60
CA GLY A 50 -0.66 -8.45 -3.46
C GLY A 50 -0.54 -9.80 -2.74
N PHE A 51 -1.38 -10.01 -1.73
CA PHE A 51 -1.50 -11.27 -1.01
C PHE A 51 -2.97 -11.66 -0.88
N PRO A 52 -3.37 -12.88 -1.32
CA PRO A 52 -2.54 -13.92 -1.95
C PRO A 52 -2.08 -13.53 -3.34
N GLN A 53 -0.92 -14.05 -3.78
CA GLN A 53 -0.43 -13.82 -5.14
C GLN A 53 -1.19 -14.70 -6.13
N ALA A 54 -1.52 -14.15 -7.28
CA ALA A 54 -2.20 -14.86 -8.37
C ALA A 54 -1.44 -16.14 -8.77
N GLY A 55 -2.16 -17.26 -8.84
CA GLY A 55 -1.60 -18.56 -9.22
C GLY A 55 -0.72 -19.22 -8.15
N CYS A 56 -0.49 -18.62 -6.99
CA CYS A 56 0.30 -19.24 -5.93
C CYS A 56 -0.52 -20.28 -5.17
N THR A 57 -0.07 -21.53 -5.23
CA THR A 57 -0.66 -22.68 -4.50
C THR A 57 0.21 -23.16 -3.34
N LYS A 58 1.28 -22.42 -3.02
CA LYS A 58 2.21 -22.74 -1.95
C LYS A 58 1.63 -22.41 -0.58
N GLU A 59 2.27 -22.93 0.47
CA GLU A 59 1.88 -22.73 1.87
C GLU A 59 1.69 -21.25 2.24
N CYS A 60 2.53 -20.36 1.71
CA CYS A 60 2.43 -18.92 1.95
C CYS A 60 1.07 -18.33 1.56
N CYS A 61 0.42 -18.80 0.49
CA CYS A 61 -0.87 -18.28 0.04
C CYS A 61 -2.05 -19.21 0.32
N ILE A 62 -1.82 -20.51 0.52
CA ILE A 62 -2.92 -21.49 0.75
C ILE A 62 -3.70 -21.17 2.02
N ALA A 63 -3.05 -20.59 3.02
CA ALA A 63 -3.67 -20.21 4.28
C ALA A 63 -4.82 -19.21 4.09
N TYR A 64 -4.69 -18.27 3.14
CA TYR A 64 -5.77 -17.36 2.78
C TYR A 64 -7.00 -18.11 2.24
N TRP A 65 -6.79 -19.04 1.30
CA TRP A 65 -7.87 -19.82 0.69
C TRP A 65 -8.55 -20.80 1.66
N GLN A 66 -7.91 -21.04 2.81
CA GLN A 66 -8.45 -21.84 3.92
C GLN A 66 -9.05 -20.98 5.05
N ASP A 67 -9.29 -19.69 4.82
CA ASP A 67 -9.80 -18.72 5.79
C ASP A 67 -8.94 -18.61 7.08
N LYS A 68 -7.64 -18.89 6.98
CA LYS A 68 -6.69 -18.79 8.10
C LYS A 68 -5.91 -17.48 8.12
N GLU A 69 -5.82 -16.80 6.97
CA GLU A 69 -5.16 -15.50 6.82
C GLU A 69 -6.08 -14.54 6.06
N GLU A 70 -5.88 -13.25 6.27
CA GLU A 70 -6.63 -12.19 5.60
C GLU A 70 -5.89 -11.70 4.34
N LYS A 71 -6.65 -11.24 3.34
CA LYS A 71 -6.07 -10.54 2.19
C LYS A 71 -5.24 -9.36 2.68
N LYS A 72 -4.08 -9.13 2.04
CA LYS A 72 -3.30 -7.90 2.18
C LYS A 72 -3.28 -7.17 0.84
N TYR A 73 -3.54 -5.87 0.91
CA TYR A 73 -3.54 -5.00 -0.25
C TYR A 73 -2.13 -4.57 -0.62
N VAL A 74 -1.96 -4.24 -1.89
CA VAL A 74 -0.68 -3.72 -2.40
C VAL A 74 -0.35 -2.39 -1.73
N THR A 75 0.93 -2.20 -1.44
CA THR A 75 1.48 -1.06 -0.70
C THR A 75 0.97 0.28 -1.23
N CYS A 76 0.31 1.00 -0.36
CA CYS A 76 -0.24 2.33 -0.62
C CYS A 76 -0.34 3.11 0.68
N LEU A 77 -0.05 4.41 0.63
CA LEU A 77 -0.35 5.33 1.73
C LEU A 77 -1.37 6.36 1.27
N ALA A 78 -2.20 6.85 2.18
CA ALA A 78 -2.94 8.08 1.98
C ALA A 78 -2.49 9.15 2.98
N LEU A 79 -2.17 10.32 2.47
CA LEU A 79 -1.98 11.55 3.25
C LEU A 79 -3.31 12.27 3.35
N ILE A 80 -3.78 12.51 4.56
CA ILE A 80 -5.07 13.13 4.84
C ILE A 80 -4.88 14.45 5.58
N ASP A 81 -5.53 15.50 5.09
CA ASP A 81 -5.73 16.77 5.78
C ASP A 81 -7.22 16.95 6.04
N ARG A 82 -7.66 16.65 7.27
CA ARG A 82 -9.07 16.74 7.66
C ARG A 82 -9.59 18.17 7.71
N LYS A 83 -8.71 19.14 7.96
CA LYS A 83 -9.07 20.56 8.00
C LYS A 83 -9.49 21.08 6.63
N THR A 84 -8.79 20.65 5.57
CA THR A 84 -9.11 21.04 4.18
C THR A 84 -9.99 20.00 3.48
N ASN A 85 -10.29 18.87 4.12
CA ASN A 85 -11.01 17.73 3.58
C ASN A 85 -10.37 17.19 2.29
N GLN A 86 -9.03 17.16 2.27
CA GLN A 86 -8.21 16.74 1.13
C GLN A 86 -7.46 15.46 1.46
N TYR A 87 -7.19 14.65 0.41
CA TYR A 87 -6.29 13.53 0.53
C TYR A 87 -5.49 13.26 -0.74
N TRP A 88 -4.29 12.75 -0.56
CA TRP A 88 -3.39 12.34 -1.63
C TRP A 88 -2.98 10.89 -1.43
N LEU A 89 -2.92 10.14 -2.53
CA LEU A 89 -2.42 8.77 -2.52
C LEU A 89 -0.94 8.74 -2.89
N PHE A 90 -0.21 7.86 -2.26
CA PHE A 90 1.11 7.41 -2.68
C PHE A 90 0.94 5.99 -3.18
N GLU A 91 1.01 5.83 -4.47
CA GLU A 91 0.70 4.72 -5.36
C GLU A 91 -0.78 4.65 -5.79
N ALA A 92 -0.97 4.15 -7.03
CA ALA A 92 -2.25 3.75 -7.59
C ALA A 92 -2.21 2.25 -7.88
N THR A 93 -2.51 1.46 -6.89
CA THR A 93 -2.32 0.00 -6.89
C THR A 93 -3.46 -0.75 -7.57
N PRO A 94 -3.29 -2.04 -7.92
CA PRO A 94 -4.41 -2.88 -8.38
C PRO A 94 -5.58 -2.94 -7.40
N ASP A 95 -5.32 -2.68 -6.11
CA ASP A 95 -6.32 -2.71 -5.03
C ASP A 95 -6.97 -1.34 -4.74
N ILE A 96 -6.72 -0.32 -5.57
CA ILE A 96 -7.16 1.07 -5.36
C ILE A 96 -8.66 1.18 -5.03
N THR A 97 -9.50 0.33 -5.60
CA THR A 97 -10.94 0.31 -5.34
C THR A 97 -11.24 0.10 -3.85
N TYR A 98 -10.56 -0.86 -3.22
CA TYR A 98 -10.72 -1.13 -1.79
C TYR A 98 -10.05 -0.05 -0.93
N GLN A 99 -8.90 0.43 -1.37
CA GLN A 99 -8.11 1.44 -0.68
C GLN A 99 -8.87 2.78 -0.60
N VAL A 100 -9.44 3.23 -1.71
CA VAL A 100 -10.28 4.45 -1.75
C VAL A 100 -11.56 4.24 -0.92
N HIS A 101 -12.19 3.07 -0.98
CA HIS A 101 -13.36 2.77 -0.15
C HIS A 101 -13.03 2.85 1.35
N THR A 102 -11.85 2.36 1.77
CA THR A 102 -11.41 2.44 3.17
C THR A 102 -11.30 3.88 3.67
N LEU A 103 -10.94 4.83 2.79
CA LEU A 103 -10.82 6.25 3.13
C LEU A 103 -12.14 6.89 3.57
N GLN A 104 -13.29 6.31 3.25
CA GLN A 104 -14.59 6.74 3.75
C GLN A 104 -14.67 6.68 5.29
N SER A 105 -13.83 5.88 5.92
CA SER A 105 -13.73 5.81 7.38
C SER A 105 -12.97 6.97 8.02
N TYR A 106 -12.24 7.73 7.21
CA TYR A 106 -11.37 8.84 7.65
C TYR A 106 -11.82 10.21 7.15
N LEU A 107 -12.61 10.25 6.06
CA LEU A 107 -13.08 11.46 5.37
C LEU A 107 -14.61 11.54 5.46
N PHE A 108 -15.13 11.89 6.62
CA PHE A 108 -16.55 11.77 6.95
C PHE A 108 -17.48 12.68 6.14
N THR A 109 -16.96 13.75 5.57
CA THR A 109 -17.75 14.80 4.88
C THR A 109 -17.48 14.89 3.37
N LYS A 110 -16.63 14.01 2.82
CA LYS A 110 -16.29 14.06 1.39
C LYS A 110 -17.34 13.33 0.57
N GLU A 111 -18.02 14.05 -0.34
CA GLU A 111 -19.03 13.47 -1.25
C GLU A 111 -18.37 12.84 -2.49
N ASP A 112 -17.35 13.51 -3.05
CA ASP A 112 -16.53 13.00 -4.15
C ASP A 112 -15.23 12.41 -3.59
N TYR A 113 -15.07 11.09 -3.71
CA TYR A 113 -13.90 10.35 -3.27
C TYR A 113 -12.77 10.31 -4.32
N SER A 114 -12.79 11.18 -5.32
CA SER A 114 -11.62 11.38 -6.17
C SER A 114 -10.47 11.95 -5.33
N PRO A 115 -9.24 11.41 -5.46
CA PRO A 115 -8.08 11.95 -4.76
C PRO A 115 -7.76 13.37 -5.24
N ASP A 116 -7.31 14.22 -4.32
CA ASP A 116 -6.76 15.55 -4.65
C ASP A 116 -5.42 15.43 -5.38
N GLY A 117 -4.84 14.22 -5.40
CA GLY A 117 -3.73 13.86 -6.24
C GLY A 117 -3.14 12.50 -5.90
N ILE A 118 -2.31 12.01 -6.81
CA ILE A 118 -1.63 10.72 -6.69
C ILE A 118 -0.15 10.90 -6.99
N PHE A 119 0.72 10.34 -6.16
CA PHE A 119 2.17 10.29 -6.34
C PHE A 119 2.58 8.88 -6.67
N ILE A 120 3.27 8.68 -7.80
CA ILE A 120 3.72 7.36 -8.24
C ILE A 120 5.24 7.28 -8.10
N THR A 121 5.73 6.22 -7.43
CA THR A 121 7.16 6.00 -7.24
C THR A 121 7.85 5.57 -8.52
N HIS A 122 7.28 4.62 -9.26
CA HIS A 122 7.88 4.06 -10.48
C HIS A 122 6.87 3.22 -11.29
N ALA A 123 7.32 2.67 -12.42
CA ALA A 123 6.48 1.95 -13.38
C ALA A 123 6.52 0.43 -13.20
N HIS A 124 6.52 -0.09 -11.97
CA HIS A 124 6.14 -1.48 -11.73
C HIS A 124 4.62 -1.56 -11.55
N ILE A 125 4.04 -2.67 -11.98
CA ILE A 125 2.59 -2.78 -12.17
C ILE A 125 1.78 -2.60 -10.89
N GLY A 126 2.35 -2.94 -9.74
CA GLY A 126 1.75 -2.73 -8.42
C GLY A 126 1.56 -1.28 -8.04
N HIS A 127 2.32 -0.35 -8.63
CA HIS A 127 2.37 1.04 -8.19
C HIS A 127 1.53 1.99 -9.04
N TYR A 128 1.18 1.63 -10.30
CA TYR A 128 0.49 2.56 -11.22
C TYR A 128 -0.70 1.97 -11.97
N SER A 129 -0.89 0.64 -11.97
CA SER A 129 -1.96 0.00 -12.76
C SER A 129 -3.35 0.42 -12.32
N GLY A 130 -3.55 0.76 -11.06
CA GLY A 130 -4.82 1.26 -10.52
C GLY A 130 -5.26 2.61 -11.08
N LEU A 131 -4.39 3.36 -11.75
CA LEU A 131 -4.78 4.57 -12.48
C LEU A 131 -5.93 4.30 -13.47
N MET A 132 -6.05 3.06 -13.96
CA MET A 132 -7.13 2.64 -14.85
C MET A 132 -8.52 2.84 -14.24
N GLN A 133 -8.64 2.76 -12.91
CA GLN A 133 -9.91 2.97 -12.22
C GLN A 133 -10.40 4.44 -12.27
N LEU A 134 -9.53 5.37 -12.65
CA LEU A 134 -9.92 6.77 -12.86
C LEU A 134 -10.60 7.01 -14.23
N GLY A 135 -10.50 6.01 -15.13
CA GLY A 135 -11.04 6.09 -16.49
C GLY A 135 -12.57 6.17 -16.57
N ARG A 136 -13.04 6.45 -17.77
CA ARG A 136 -14.48 6.62 -18.06
C ARG A 136 -15.30 5.35 -17.83
N GLU A 137 -14.68 4.17 -17.89
CA GLU A 137 -15.33 2.87 -17.68
C GLU A 137 -15.53 2.55 -16.19
N ALA A 138 -14.92 3.33 -15.29
CA ALA A 138 -15.01 3.15 -13.83
C ALA A 138 -15.45 4.46 -13.16
N MET A 139 -14.53 5.22 -12.56
CA MET A 139 -14.87 6.45 -11.82
C MET A 139 -15.29 7.61 -12.74
N GLY A 140 -14.80 7.65 -13.98
CA GLY A 140 -14.98 8.82 -14.86
C GLY A 140 -14.40 10.10 -14.24
N ALA A 141 -13.29 9.98 -13.53
CA ALA A 141 -12.66 11.06 -12.80
C ALA A 141 -12.32 12.24 -13.72
N LYS A 142 -12.21 13.44 -13.15
CA LYS A 142 -11.95 14.67 -13.89
C LYS A 142 -10.69 15.33 -13.41
N ALA A 143 -9.67 15.34 -14.29
CA ALA A 143 -8.40 16.05 -14.12
C ALA A 143 -7.67 15.77 -12.79
N VAL A 144 -7.74 14.52 -12.30
CA VAL A 144 -7.02 14.13 -11.08
C VAL A 144 -5.52 14.35 -11.28
N PRO A 145 -4.84 15.17 -10.47
CA PRO A 145 -3.40 15.37 -10.57
C PRO A 145 -2.64 14.07 -10.30
N VAL A 146 -1.75 13.66 -11.21
CA VAL A 146 -0.86 12.52 -11.02
C VAL A 146 0.57 12.99 -11.17
N TRP A 147 1.31 12.96 -10.08
CA TRP A 147 2.72 13.33 -10.05
C TRP A 147 3.59 12.15 -10.40
N ALA A 148 4.41 12.33 -11.43
CA ALA A 148 5.29 11.31 -11.98
C ALA A 148 6.65 11.88 -12.37
N MET A 149 7.71 11.09 -12.25
CA MET A 149 9.02 11.44 -12.79
C MET A 149 8.98 11.48 -14.32
N PRO A 150 9.91 12.20 -14.99
CA PRO A 150 9.81 12.50 -16.43
C PRO A 150 9.67 11.27 -17.35
N ARG A 151 10.38 10.17 -17.08
CA ARG A 151 10.23 8.95 -17.89
C ARG A 151 8.88 8.29 -17.67
N LEU A 152 8.36 8.26 -16.44
CA LEU A 152 7.03 7.76 -16.16
C LEU A 152 5.95 8.65 -16.78
N ASP A 153 6.08 9.97 -16.71
CA ASP A 153 5.17 10.91 -17.40
C ASP A 153 5.14 10.61 -18.91
N PHE A 154 6.29 10.46 -19.54
CA PHE A 154 6.39 10.09 -20.95
C PHE A 154 5.75 8.72 -21.24
N PHE A 155 6.01 7.73 -20.38
CA PHE A 155 5.44 6.39 -20.52
C PHE A 155 3.91 6.42 -20.48
N LEU A 156 3.32 7.09 -19.51
CA LEU A 156 1.86 7.19 -19.34
C LEU A 156 1.20 7.94 -20.51
N ARG A 157 1.86 8.96 -21.08
CA ARG A 157 1.32 9.72 -22.23
C ARG A 157 1.35 8.94 -23.53
N ASN A 158 2.28 8.02 -23.70
CA ASN A 158 2.56 7.39 -24.99
C ASN A 158 2.15 5.92 -25.06
N ASN A 159 1.69 5.32 -23.97
CA ASN A 159 1.27 3.93 -23.96
C ASN A 159 -0.20 3.78 -23.59
N GLY A 160 -0.94 3.06 -24.42
CA GLY A 160 -2.28 2.62 -24.05
C GLY A 160 -2.21 1.55 -22.95
N PRO A 161 -3.21 1.51 -22.06
CA PRO A 161 -4.40 2.33 -22.07
C PRO A 161 -4.27 3.67 -21.29
N TRP A 162 -3.15 3.94 -20.61
CA TRP A 162 -2.98 5.15 -19.78
C TRP A 162 -3.04 6.45 -20.57
N SER A 163 -2.55 6.46 -21.82
CA SER A 163 -2.64 7.62 -22.69
C SER A 163 -4.10 8.07 -22.93
N GLN A 164 -5.07 7.16 -22.87
CA GLN A 164 -6.49 7.50 -22.94
C GLN A 164 -6.96 8.31 -21.72
N LEU A 165 -6.47 7.97 -20.50
CA LEU A 165 -6.79 8.72 -19.28
C LEU A 165 -6.32 10.18 -19.39
N VAL A 166 -5.17 10.40 -20.02
CA VAL A 166 -4.62 11.74 -20.26
C VAL A 166 -5.43 12.47 -21.33
N SER A 167 -5.70 11.83 -22.47
CA SER A 167 -6.43 12.45 -23.58
C SER A 167 -7.89 12.78 -23.25
N LEU A 168 -8.53 11.99 -22.41
CA LEU A 168 -9.88 12.22 -21.90
C LEU A 168 -9.94 13.14 -20.68
N ASN A 169 -8.78 13.62 -20.22
CA ASN A 169 -8.65 14.44 -19.01
C ASN A 169 -9.23 13.78 -17.75
N ASN A 170 -9.15 12.45 -17.65
CA ASN A 170 -9.42 11.75 -16.40
C ASN A 170 -8.31 12.01 -15.40
N ILE A 171 -7.05 12.04 -15.87
CA ILE A 171 -5.88 12.40 -15.09
C ILE A 171 -5.15 13.59 -15.73
N GLN A 172 -4.46 14.35 -14.89
CA GLN A 172 -3.59 15.44 -15.30
C GLN A 172 -2.17 15.19 -14.82
N LEU A 173 -1.28 14.77 -15.72
CA LEU A 173 0.11 14.49 -15.37
C LEU A 173 0.85 15.77 -14.94
N ARG A 174 1.54 15.69 -13.81
CA ARG A 174 2.38 16.71 -13.20
C ARG A 174 3.80 16.17 -13.06
N SER A 175 4.74 16.80 -13.74
CA SER A 175 6.12 16.33 -13.73
C SER A 175 6.80 16.61 -12.39
N LEU A 176 7.43 15.57 -11.83
CA LEU A 176 8.31 15.64 -10.66
C LEU A 176 9.76 15.90 -11.09
N ARG A 177 10.52 16.43 -10.17
CA ARG A 177 11.97 16.54 -10.28
C ARG A 177 12.59 16.09 -8.97
N ALA A 178 13.57 15.21 -9.02
CA ALA A 178 14.28 14.72 -7.84
C ALA A 178 14.73 15.91 -6.96
N ASP A 179 14.54 15.78 -5.66
CA ASP A 179 14.88 16.77 -4.63
C ASP A 179 14.15 18.12 -4.75
N SER A 180 13.14 18.22 -5.62
CA SER A 180 12.34 19.43 -5.78
C SER A 180 10.99 19.26 -5.07
N THR A 181 10.73 20.15 -4.12
CA THR A 181 9.54 20.07 -3.27
C THR A 181 8.28 20.54 -3.99
N VAL A 182 7.23 19.73 -3.92
CA VAL A 182 5.86 20.07 -4.32
C VAL A 182 5.10 20.50 -3.07
N SER A 183 4.52 21.71 -3.08
CA SER A 183 3.59 22.16 -2.04
C SER A 183 2.18 21.71 -2.39
N LEU A 184 1.55 20.93 -1.50
CA LEU A 184 0.17 20.46 -1.66
C LEU A 184 -0.83 21.54 -1.21
N ASN A 185 -0.54 22.12 -0.06
CA ASN A 185 -1.23 23.27 0.51
C ASN A 185 -0.27 24.10 1.38
N THR A 186 -0.78 24.96 2.26
CA THR A 186 0.04 25.83 3.12
C THR A 186 0.87 25.07 4.15
N SER A 187 0.55 23.83 4.47
CA SER A 187 1.17 23.07 5.55
C SER A 187 1.77 21.72 5.13
N LEU A 188 1.42 21.21 3.95
CA LEU A 188 1.85 19.90 3.47
C LEU A 188 2.71 20.01 2.23
N LYS A 189 3.81 19.26 2.21
CA LYS A 189 4.79 19.23 1.12
C LYS A 189 5.24 17.81 0.85
N VAL A 190 5.62 17.53 -0.38
CA VAL A 190 6.18 16.25 -0.83
C VAL A 190 7.42 16.49 -1.66
N THR A 191 8.51 15.80 -1.36
CA THR A 191 9.76 15.86 -2.12
C THR A 191 10.12 14.46 -2.61
N PRO A 192 10.22 14.22 -3.92
CA PRO A 192 10.69 12.94 -4.45
C PRO A 192 12.19 12.78 -4.21
N VAL A 193 12.57 11.61 -3.73
CA VAL A 193 13.95 11.23 -3.41
C VAL A 193 14.33 10.09 -4.33
N LYS A 194 15.27 10.32 -5.26
CA LYS A 194 15.69 9.28 -6.21
C LYS A 194 16.39 8.14 -5.47
N VAL A 195 16.01 6.89 -5.82
CA VAL A 195 16.59 5.66 -5.28
C VAL A 195 16.99 4.72 -6.43
N PRO A 196 18.02 3.88 -6.27
CA PRO A 196 18.34 2.84 -7.24
C PRO A 196 17.28 1.74 -7.18
N HIS A 197 16.80 1.33 -8.35
CA HIS A 197 15.92 0.17 -8.51
C HIS A 197 15.91 -0.23 -9.98
N ARG A 198 15.19 -1.31 -10.36
CA ARG A 198 14.96 -1.61 -11.77
C ARG A 198 14.09 -0.49 -12.37
N ASP A 199 14.61 0.14 -13.39
CA ASP A 199 14.02 1.34 -13.97
C ASP A 199 13.83 1.20 -15.50
N GLU A 200 13.23 0.10 -15.95
CA GLU A 200 13.02 -0.18 -17.37
C GLU A 200 12.19 0.92 -18.06
N TYR A 201 11.11 1.37 -17.42
CA TYR A 201 10.17 2.34 -18.00
C TYR A 201 10.14 3.71 -17.30
N SER A 202 10.72 3.82 -16.10
CA SER A 202 10.68 5.05 -15.32
C SER A 202 11.92 5.18 -14.44
N GLU A 203 12.16 6.36 -13.92
CA GLU A 203 12.96 6.51 -12.70
C GLU A 203 12.22 5.91 -11.52
N THR A 204 12.96 5.52 -10.46
CA THR A 204 12.38 5.13 -9.18
C THR A 204 12.68 6.19 -8.13
N VAL A 205 11.65 6.57 -7.39
CA VAL A 205 11.76 7.52 -6.27
C VAL A 205 11.03 7.00 -5.02
N GLY A 206 11.53 7.36 -3.86
CA GLY A 206 10.73 7.43 -2.64
C GLY A 206 10.21 8.85 -2.44
N PHE A 207 9.47 9.09 -1.37
CA PHE A 207 8.91 10.40 -1.06
C PHE A 207 9.23 10.82 0.38
N LEU A 208 9.74 12.05 0.53
CA LEU A 208 9.76 12.73 1.81
C LEU A 208 8.47 13.54 1.93
N ILE A 209 7.60 13.13 2.84
CA ILE A 209 6.29 13.71 3.12
C ILE A 209 6.42 14.57 4.38
N GLN A 210 6.03 15.82 4.30
CA GLN A 210 6.31 16.77 5.36
C GLN A 210 5.06 17.59 5.72
N SER A 211 4.83 17.72 7.01
CA SER A 211 4.03 18.80 7.58
C SER A 211 4.94 19.95 8.07
N ASN A 212 4.36 20.94 8.74
CA ASN A 212 5.16 21.97 9.43
C ASN A 212 5.92 21.40 10.66
N GLU A 213 5.50 20.26 11.19
CA GLU A 213 5.98 19.70 12.44
C GLU A 213 6.78 18.42 12.26
N LYS A 214 6.36 17.54 11.34
CA LYS A 214 6.91 16.21 11.18
C LYS A 214 7.28 15.87 9.74
N LYS A 215 8.19 14.90 9.59
CA LYS A 215 8.70 14.40 8.32
C LYS A 215 8.62 12.88 8.31
N VAL A 216 8.08 12.34 7.23
CA VAL A 216 8.01 10.90 7.00
C VAL A 216 8.70 10.56 5.69
N LEU A 217 9.62 9.61 5.72
CA LEU A 217 10.27 9.07 4.52
C LEU A 217 9.55 7.78 4.12
N PHE A 218 9.12 7.71 2.87
CA PHE A 218 8.48 6.54 2.28
C PHE A 218 9.30 6.02 1.11
N ILE A 219 9.93 4.86 1.25
CA ILE A 219 10.71 4.17 0.20
C ILE A 219 10.20 2.73 0.15
N PRO A 220 9.14 2.44 -0.63
CA PRO A 220 8.59 1.08 -0.73
C PRO A 220 9.49 0.14 -1.51
N ASP A 221 10.20 0.66 -2.51
CA ASP A 221 11.07 -0.09 -3.40
C ASP A 221 12.43 0.56 -3.55
N ILE A 222 13.48 -0.20 -3.31
CA ILE A 222 14.86 0.22 -3.52
C ILE A 222 15.73 -1.02 -3.79
N ASP A 223 16.82 -0.88 -4.53
CA ASP A 223 17.89 -1.89 -4.59
C ASP A 223 18.70 -1.90 -3.27
N LYS A 224 19.69 -2.74 -3.17
CA LYS A 224 20.56 -2.84 -2.01
C LYS A 224 21.01 -1.45 -1.52
N TRP A 225 21.03 -1.24 -0.20
CA TRP A 225 21.39 0.05 0.41
C TRP A 225 22.76 0.57 -0.07
N GLU A 226 23.67 -0.33 -0.40
CA GLU A 226 25.04 -0.03 -0.85
C GLU A 226 25.08 0.57 -2.27
N LYS A 227 24.00 0.39 -3.04
CA LYS A 227 23.87 0.97 -4.39
C LYS A 227 23.28 2.38 -4.36
N TRP A 228 22.74 2.81 -3.23
CA TRP A 228 22.19 4.14 -3.10
C TRP A 228 23.30 5.17 -2.85
N GLU A 229 23.27 6.28 -3.57
CA GLU A 229 24.23 7.38 -3.43
C GLU A 229 24.13 8.10 -2.08
N ARG A 230 23.02 7.87 -1.33
CA ARG A 230 22.80 8.41 0.01
C ARG A 230 22.95 7.32 1.05
N ASP A 231 23.31 7.71 2.26
CA ASP A 231 23.33 6.81 3.41
C ASP A 231 21.97 6.76 4.09
N ILE A 232 21.35 5.60 4.10
CA ILE A 232 20.03 5.39 4.74
C ILE A 232 20.07 5.74 6.24
N LEU A 233 21.19 5.51 6.93
CA LEU A 233 21.32 5.88 8.36
C LEU A 233 21.23 7.39 8.53
N ALA A 234 21.89 8.15 7.65
CA ALA A 234 21.80 9.61 7.64
C ALA A 234 20.40 10.11 7.26
N GLU A 235 19.72 9.46 6.32
CA GLU A 235 18.35 9.85 5.94
C GLU A 235 17.34 9.57 7.07
N VAL A 236 17.43 8.42 7.77
CA VAL A 236 16.61 8.12 8.95
C VAL A 236 16.82 9.16 10.07
N GLY A 237 18.06 9.63 10.25
CA GLY A 237 18.36 10.67 11.23
C GLY A 237 17.67 12.02 10.97
N LYS A 238 17.20 12.29 9.73
CA LYS A 238 16.57 13.57 9.33
C LYS A 238 15.05 13.57 9.44
N VAL A 239 14.43 12.42 9.75
CA VAL A 239 12.97 12.25 9.74
C VAL A 239 12.45 11.74 11.07
N ASP A 240 11.15 11.87 11.28
CA ASP A 240 10.45 11.40 12.46
C ASP A 240 9.99 9.95 12.30
N MET A 241 9.75 9.51 11.05
CA MET A 241 9.36 8.15 10.70
C MET A 241 9.90 7.78 9.32
N ALA A 242 10.22 6.50 9.10
CA ALA A 242 10.65 5.97 7.82
C ALA A 242 9.94 4.64 7.53
N LEU A 243 9.09 4.61 6.49
CA LEU A 243 8.52 3.38 5.95
C LEU A 243 9.43 2.90 4.82
N LEU A 244 10.08 1.78 5.02
CA LEU A 244 11.17 1.29 4.18
C LEU A 244 10.83 -0.07 3.56
N ASP A 245 11.49 -0.35 2.44
CA ASP A 245 11.44 -1.63 1.74
C ASP A 245 11.71 -2.81 2.68
N GLY A 246 10.76 -3.72 2.74
CA GLY A 246 10.82 -4.97 3.48
C GLY A 246 10.41 -6.15 2.60
N THR A 247 10.58 -6.05 1.27
CA THR A 247 10.04 -6.99 0.29
C THR A 247 10.36 -8.44 0.62
N PHE A 248 11.60 -8.75 0.91
CA PHE A 248 12.01 -10.10 1.33
C PHE A 248 12.63 -10.07 2.73
N TYR A 249 12.32 -11.07 3.54
CA TYR A 249 12.87 -11.16 4.88
C TYR A 249 14.33 -11.61 4.85
N ALA A 250 14.63 -12.70 4.12
CA ALA A 250 15.94 -13.34 4.10
C ALA A 250 16.25 -13.98 2.74
N ASN A 251 17.52 -14.34 2.57
CA ASN A 251 17.93 -15.18 1.46
C ASN A 251 17.21 -16.54 1.48
N GLY A 252 16.78 -17.03 0.31
CA GLY A 252 16.14 -18.35 0.18
C GLY A 252 14.61 -18.35 0.22
N GLU A 253 13.95 -17.22 0.40
CA GLU A 253 12.47 -17.14 0.32
C GLU A 253 11.91 -17.61 -1.03
N LEU A 254 12.66 -17.47 -2.12
CA LEU A 254 12.28 -17.93 -3.45
C LEU A 254 13.12 -19.16 -3.83
N PRO A 255 12.64 -20.39 -3.58
CA PRO A 255 13.39 -21.60 -3.89
C PRO A 255 13.75 -21.69 -5.39
N GLY A 256 15.00 -22.02 -5.68
CA GLY A 256 15.50 -22.17 -7.05
C GLY A 256 15.88 -20.86 -7.74
N ARG A 257 15.81 -19.72 -7.07
CA ARG A 257 16.27 -18.42 -7.57
C ARG A 257 17.50 -17.96 -6.78
N ASP A 258 18.49 -17.42 -7.48
CA ASP A 258 19.58 -16.70 -6.79
C ASP A 258 19.04 -15.37 -6.26
N MET A 259 18.84 -15.32 -4.93
CA MET A 259 18.30 -14.14 -4.28
C MET A 259 19.26 -12.96 -4.24
N LYS A 260 20.56 -13.15 -4.57
CA LYS A 260 21.52 -12.05 -4.72
C LYS A 260 21.23 -11.16 -5.92
N GLU A 261 20.53 -11.71 -6.92
CA GLU A 261 20.09 -10.97 -8.10
C GLU A 261 18.77 -10.20 -7.86
N VAL A 262 18.15 -10.40 -6.70
CA VAL A 262 16.90 -9.71 -6.34
C VAL A 262 17.22 -8.30 -5.87
N PRO A 263 16.67 -7.26 -6.52
CA PRO A 263 17.04 -5.86 -6.28
C PRO A 263 16.28 -5.27 -5.08
N HIS A 264 16.40 -5.88 -3.92
CA HIS A 264 15.85 -5.38 -2.66
C HIS A 264 16.81 -5.69 -1.51
N PRO A 265 16.94 -4.80 -0.51
CA PRO A 265 17.62 -5.17 0.73
C PRO A 265 16.74 -6.18 1.48
N PHE A 266 17.32 -7.25 2.00
CA PHE A 266 16.58 -8.14 2.87
C PHE A 266 16.33 -7.47 4.22
N VAL A 267 15.24 -7.83 4.89
CA VAL A 267 14.97 -7.34 6.24
C VAL A 267 16.12 -7.69 7.17
N GLU A 268 16.70 -8.90 7.07
CA GLU A 268 17.87 -9.29 7.88
C GLU A 268 19.11 -8.42 7.60
N GLU A 269 19.38 -8.06 6.35
CA GLU A 269 20.46 -7.13 5.98
C GLU A 269 20.21 -5.73 6.57
N SER A 270 18.96 -5.28 6.51
CA SER A 270 18.53 -3.99 7.06
C SER A 270 18.62 -3.98 8.58
N LEU A 271 18.22 -5.07 9.28
CA LEU A 271 18.38 -5.20 10.73
C LEU A 271 19.85 -5.10 11.14
N GLN A 272 20.74 -5.76 10.39
CA GLN A 272 22.18 -5.67 10.62
C GLN A 272 22.69 -4.25 10.41
N LYS A 273 22.29 -3.57 9.32
CA LYS A 273 22.68 -2.20 9.00
C LYS A 273 22.23 -1.21 10.06
N PHE A 274 21.02 -1.38 10.60
CA PHE A 274 20.45 -0.51 11.62
C PHE A 274 20.86 -0.90 13.06
N SER A 275 21.64 -1.97 13.25
CA SER A 275 21.99 -2.49 14.59
C SER A 275 22.65 -1.46 15.48
N GLY A 276 23.49 -0.57 14.93
CA GLY A 276 24.21 0.49 15.64
C GLY A 276 23.40 1.74 15.98
N LEU A 277 22.14 1.86 15.49
CA LEU A 277 21.27 2.99 15.82
C LEU A 277 20.79 2.93 17.27
N SER A 278 20.53 4.10 17.84
CA SER A 278 19.86 4.22 19.15
C SER A 278 18.44 3.63 19.11
N SER A 279 17.90 3.26 20.27
CA SER A 279 16.51 2.77 20.35
C SER A 279 15.50 3.81 19.82
N ALA A 280 15.77 5.09 20.01
CA ALA A 280 14.94 6.17 19.49
C ALA A 280 14.97 6.27 17.97
N GLU A 281 16.10 6.00 17.32
CA GLU A 281 16.19 5.98 15.85
C GLU A 281 15.60 4.71 15.28
N LYS A 282 15.82 3.56 15.90
CA LYS A 282 15.22 2.28 15.48
C LYS A 282 13.70 2.34 15.50
N SER A 283 13.09 2.96 16.51
CA SER A 283 11.64 3.07 16.65
C SER A 283 10.97 3.92 15.55
N LYS A 284 11.75 4.70 14.78
CA LYS A 284 11.26 5.44 13.63
C LYS A 284 11.10 4.57 12.38
N ILE A 285 11.75 3.40 12.32
CA ILE A 285 11.84 2.57 11.12
C ILE A 285 10.74 1.54 11.13
N ILE A 286 9.97 1.49 10.06
CA ILE A 286 8.86 0.56 9.83
C ILE A 286 9.07 -0.11 8.48
N PHE A 287 9.16 -1.44 8.44
CA PHE A 287 9.19 -2.17 7.18
C PHE A 287 7.80 -2.24 6.54
N ASN A 288 7.76 -2.14 5.22
CA ASN A 288 6.56 -2.20 4.39
C ASN A 288 6.85 -2.95 3.08
N HIS A 289 5.87 -3.13 2.20
CA HIS A 289 6.04 -3.66 0.83
C HIS A 289 6.47 -5.14 0.79
N PHE A 290 5.74 -6.00 1.52
CA PHE A 290 6.12 -7.41 1.71
C PHE A 290 5.71 -8.31 0.54
N ASN A 291 6.64 -9.12 0.01
CA ASN A 291 6.29 -10.18 -0.92
C ASN A 291 5.38 -11.22 -0.24
N HIS A 292 4.55 -11.91 -1.01
CA HIS A 292 3.62 -12.92 -0.51
C HIS A 292 4.30 -14.08 0.26
N THR A 293 5.61 -14.28 0.08
CA THR A 293 6.40 -15.28 0.81
C THR A 293 6.92 -14.76 2.15
N ASN A 294 6.94 -13.42 2.33
CA ASN A 294 7.55 -12.80 3.48
C ASN A 294 6.78 -13.13 4.78
N PRO A 295 7.45 -13.70 5.80
CA PRO A 295 6.79 -14.04 7.07
C PRO A 295 6.23 -12.84 7.83
N LEU A 296 6.66 -11.60 7.51
CA LEU A 296 6.11 -10.37 8.12
C LEU A 296 4.67 -10.07 7.71
N LEU A 297 4.18 -10.66 6.62
CA LEU A 297 2.76 -10.58 6.24
C LEU A 297 1.85 -11.37 7.17
N LYS A 298 2.36 -12.44 7.79
CA LYS A 298 1.58 -13.28 8.68
C LYS A 298 1.16 -12.49 9.92
N LYS A 299 -0.01 -12.80 10.47
CA LYS A 299 -0.50 -12.19 11.70
C LYS A 299 0.52 -12.35 12.84
N GLU A 300 1.07 -13.55 12.96
CA GLU A 300 2.12 -13.89 13.92
C GLU A 300 3.23 -14.68 13.22
N SER A 301 4.48 -14.32 13.45
CA SER A 301 5.66 -15.06 13.03
C SER A 301 6.83 -14.76 13.96
N ALA A 302 7.80 -15.68 14.02
CA ALA A 302 9.02 -15.49 14.82
C ALA A 302 9.83 -14.28 14.30
N GLU A 303 9.79 -14.07 12.99
CA GLU A 303 10.46 -12.97 12.31
C GLU A 303 9.84 -11.61 12.68
N LYS A 304 8.51 -11.53 12.76
CA LYS A 304 7.82 -10.32 13.22
C LYS A 304 8.17 -10.01 14.69
N VAL A 305 8.24 -11.03 15.54
CA VAL A 305 8.67 -10.88 16.95
C VAL A 305 10.11 -10.38 17.01
N LYS A 306 11.01 -10.93 16.18
CA LYS A 306 12.42 -10.50 16.13
C LYS A 306 12.54 -9.04 15.70
N VAL A 307 11.87 -8.60 14.63
CA VAL A 307 11.90 -7.20 14.18
C VAL A 307 11.46 -6.24 15.30
N LYS A 308 10.37 -6.59 15.99
CA LYS A 308 9.87 -5.79 17.13
C LYS A 308 10.84 -5.80 18.32
N ALA A 309 11.47 -6.94 18.62
CA ALA A 309 12.46 -7.05 19.68
C ALA A 309 13.75 -6.23 19.40
N ASP A 310 14.13 -6.10 18.12
CA ASP A 310 15.23 -5.25 17.68
C ASP A 310 14.88 -3.74 17.69
N GLY A 311 13.63 -3.39 18.06
CA GLY A 311 13.15 -2.03 18.22
C GLY A 311 12.59 -1.38 16.95
N LEU A 312 12.39 -2.16 15.87
CA LEU A 312 11.81 -1.67 14.61
C LEU A 312 10.33 -2.04 14.47
N GLY A 313 9.62 -1.39 13.56
CA GLY A 313 8.21 -1.63 13.27
C GLY A 313 7.98 -2.49 12.02
N VAL A 314 6.78 -3.04 11.94
CA VAL A 314 6.23 -3.71 10.76
C VAL A 314 4.91 -3.03 10.44
N ALA A 315 4.74 -2.55 9.20
CA ALA A 315 3.53 -1.86 8.78
C ALA A 315 2.33 -2.80 8.80
N GLU A 316 1.21 -2.27 9.20
CA GLU A 316 -0.09 -2.95 9.19
C GLU A 316 -1.13 -2.03 8.56
N GLU A 317 -2.07 -2.61 7.80
CA GLU A 317 -3.18 -1.84 7.21
C GLU A 317 -4.01 -1.15 8.30
N GLY A 318 -4.35 0.10 8.08
CA GLY A 318 -5.03 0.94 9.06
C GLY A 318 -4.09 1.64 10.07
N MET A 319 -2.77 1.40 10.02
CA MET A 319 -1.81 2.14 10.84
C MET A 319 -1.87 3.63 10.51
N ILE A 320 -1.98 4.46 11.54
CA ILE A 320 -2.03 5.92 11.45
C ILE A 320 -0.68 6.47 11.91
N ILE A 321 -0.13 7.40 11.13
CA ILE A 321 1.10 8.14 11.41
C ILE A 321 0.74 9.61 11.41
N GLU A 322 0.69 10.22 12.57
CA GLU A 322 0.39 11.64 12.73
C GLU A 322 1.51 12.51 12.14
N LEU A 323 1.10 13.62 11.47
CA LEU A 323 1.99 14.58 10.82
C LEU A 323 1.94 15.97 11.45
#